data_f7a029bc5106adc7f2a5b14bddd646bf
#
_entry.id   f7a029bc5106adc7f2a5b14bddd646bf
#
_cell.length_a   1.000
_cell.length_b   1.000
_cell.length_c   1.000
_cell.angle_alpha   90.00
_cell.angle_beta   90.00
_cell.angle_gamma   90.00
#
_symmetry.space_group_name_H-M   'P 1'
#
loop_
_entity.id
_entity.type
_entity.pdbx_description
1 polymer ?
#
loop_
_entity_poly.entity_id
_entity_poly.type
_entity_poly.pdbx_seq_one_letter_code
_entity_poly.pdbx_strand_id
1 'polypeptide(L)'
;EIGVRLVGSEMCIRDRNEAGYFKDADDKKCLCKAYSYEPFYMAYETKDGGKEQYNDVIGQYNAMNDELFADTKYSSDTTAKVKVLSVYAASLIDTMEVMDQMIYEIYRKMQDYFKASVKAVLETGRDYDDFDDFDEESELMFAYAVLKGCRMKALHTEKYEGIVLGVCDKVMAGEIFTDDDTDKNVVSKAALVYSETVRNREYQDYGRGKGGALWS
;
A
#
# COMPACT_ATOMS: atom_id res chain seq x y z
N GLU A 1 5.19 16.42 30.98
CA GLU A 1 5.21 17.03 29.64
C GLU A 1 6.62 17.06 29.05
N ILE A 2 7.25 15.92 29.00
CA ILE A 2 8.54 15.78 28.32
C ILE A 2 8.34 14.79 27.18
N GLY A 3 8.40 15.28 25.97
CA GLY A 3 8.98 14.45 24.97
C GLY A 3 8.22 14.07 23.73
N VAL A 4 6.94 14.35 23.56
CA VAL A 4 6.29 14.02 22.26
C VAL A 4 6.80 14.93 21.15
N ARG A 5 7.15 16.17 21.47
CA ARG A 5 7.70 17.13 20.49
C ARG A 5 9.17 16.86 20.10
N LEU A 6 9.95 16.30 21.04
CA LEU A 6 11.36 15.93 20.77
C LEU A 6 11.49 14.66 19.94
N VAL A 7 10.60 13.69 20.15
CA VAL A 7 10.59 12.43 19.37
C VAL A 7 10.21 12.66 17.91
N GLY A 8 9.28 13.57 17.61
CA GLY A 8 8.88 13.88 16.23
C GLY A 8 9.96 14.60 15.41
N SER A 9 10.59 15.65 15.97
CA SER A 9 11.51 16.47 15.16
C SER A 9 12.92 15.88 15.00
N GLU A 10 13.41 15.11 15.99
CA GLU A 10 14.74 14.49 15.89
C GLU A 10 14.73 13.20 15.06
N MET A 11 13.67 12.41 15.12
CA MET A 11 13.52 11.25 14.23
C MET A 11 13.40 11.66 12.75
N CYS A 12 12.72 12.77 12.47
CA CYS A 12 12.54 13.22 11.08
C CYS A 12 13.83 13.70 10.38
N ILE A 13 14.88 14.08 11.10
CA ILE A 13 16.09 14.69 10.51
C ILE A 13 17.25 13.70 10.39
N ARG A 14 17.37 12.74 11.31
CA ARG A 14 18.54 11.85 11.39
C ARG A 14 18.44 10.56 10.59
N ASP A 15 17.23 10.13 10.28
CA ASP A 15 16.99 8.81 9.73
C ASP A 15 16.48 8.85 8.27
N ARG A 16 16.89 9.88 7.52
CA ARG A 16 16.58 9.99 6.09
C ARG A 16 17.78 9.57 5.24
N ASN A 17 17.47 8.97 4.09
CA ASN A 17 18.47 8.71 3.06
C ASN A 17 18.75 9.99 2.24
N GLU A 18 19.71 9.91 1.30
CA GLU A 18 20.06 11.04 0.43
C GLU A 18 18.90 11.53 -0.45
N ALA A 19 17.94 10.66 -0.75
CA ALA A 19 16.73 11.00 -1.50
C ALA A 19 15.66 11.72 -0.66
N GLY A 20 15.80 11.74 0.68
CA GLY A 20 14.96 12.53 1.59
C GLY A 20 13.81 11.80 2.26
N TYR A 21 13.65 10.49 2.08
CA TYR A 21 12.66 9.67 2.81
C TYR A 21 13.32 8.84 3.92
N PHE A 22 12.52 8.30 4.84
CA PHE A 22 13.03 7.51 5.97
C PHE A 22 13.88 6.35 5.49
N LYS A 23 15.10 6.24 6.03
CA LYS A 23 16.01 5.14 5.73
C LYS A 23 15.86 4.00 6.71
N ASP A 24 16.08 2.81 6.21
CA ASP A 24 16.33 1.63 7.03
C ASP A 24 17.82 1.54 7.40
N ALA A 25 18.14 0.78 8.43
CA ALA A 25 19.51 0.38 8.77
C ALA A 25 20.22 -0.31 7.59
N ASP A 26 19.44 -0.92 6.68
CA ASP A 26 19.89 -1.45 5.40
C ASP A 26 19.30 -0.60 4.26
N ASP A 27 20.09 0.31 3.69
CA ASP A 27 19.71 1.23 2.61
C ASP A 27 19.03 0.55 1.40
N LYS A 28 19.27 -0.75 1.21
CA LYS A 28 18.68 -1.53 0.10
C LYS A 28 17.19 -1.82 0.29
N LYS A 29 16.65 -1.61 1.50
CA LYS A 29 15.27 -1.98 1.88
C LYS A 29 14.38 -0.78 2.20
N CYS A 30 14.85 0.45 2.03
CA CYS A 30 14.12 1.66 2.39
C CYS A 30 12.71 1.72 1.82
N LEU A 31 12.56 1.46 0.52
CA LEU A 31 11.25 1.51 -0.13
C LEU A 31 10.28 0.44 0.38
N CYS A 32 10.77 -0.74 0.74
CA CYS A 32 9.93 -1.78 1.34
C CYS A 32 9.42 -1.40 2.74
N LYS A 33 10.04 -0.44 3.41
CA LYS A 33 9.61 0.05 4.72
C LYS A 33 8.66 1.24 4.68
N ALA A 34 8.43 1.84 3.54
CA ALA A 34 7.43 2.90 3.38
C ALA A 34 6.06 2.48 3.93
N TYR A 35 5.69 1.22 3.77
CA TYR A 35 4.47 0.66 4.31
C TYR A 35 4.38 0.76 5.85
N SER A 36 5.48 0.62 6.55
CA SER A 36 5.50 0.65 8.02
C SER A 36 5.49 2.07 8.58
N TYR A 37 6.01 3.06 7.86
CA TYR A 37 6.22 4.41 8.38
C TYR A 37 5.16 5.40 7.91
N GLU A 38 4.91 5.46 6.60
CA GLU A 38 4.15 6.56 6.02
C GLU A 38 2.66 6.56 6.40
N PRO A 39 1.94 5.41 6.41
CA PRO A 39 0.55 5.39 6.85
C PRO A 39 0.40 5.79 8.33
N PHE A 40 1.34 5.33 9.17
CA PHE A 40 1.35 5.68 10.59
C PHE A 40 1.62 7.18 10.79
N TYR A 41 2.62 7.73 10.09
CA TYR A 41 2.97 9.15 10.17
C TYR A 41 1.81 10.02 9.72
N MET A 42 1.18 9.69 8.60
CA MET A 42 -0.01 10.38 8.12
C MET A 42 -1.18 10.29 9.11
N ALA A 43 -1.41 9.11 9.70
CA ALA A 43 -2.47 8.93 10.71
C ALA A 43 -2.23 9.78 11.94
N TYR A 44 -0.99 9.87 12.43
CA TYR A 44 -0.60 10.72 13.54
C TYR A 44 -0.84 12.20 13.23
N GLU A 45 -0.37 12.68 12.08
CA GLU A 45 -0.55 14.07 11.66
C GLU A 45 -2.02 14.44 11.47
N THR A 46 -2.84 13.49 11.00
CA THR A 46 -4.28 13.71 10.83
C THR A 46 -5.01 13.86 12.17
N LYS A 47 -4.62 13.06 13.17
CA LYS A 47 -5.31 13.01 14.47
C LYS A 47 -4.75 13.98 15.49
N ASP A 48 -3.43 14.02 15.63
CA ASP A 48 -2.75 14.63 16.77
C ASP A 48 -1.75 15.72 16.37
N GLY A 49 -1.14 15.63 15.18
CA GLY A 49 -0.08 16.52 14.71
C GLY A 49 -0.56 17.84 14.11
N GLY A 50 -1.88 18.01 13.94
CA GLY A 50 -2.44 19.24 13.38
C GLY A 50 -2.21 19.43 11.88
N LYS A 51 -1.76 18.38 11.18
CA LYS A 51 -1.47 18.33 9.73
C LYS A 51 -0.27 19.20 9.30
N GLU A 52 0.57 19.61 10.25
CA GLU A 52 1.71 20.47 9.96
C GLU A 52 2.75 19.79 9.06
N GLN A 53 2.90 18.47 9.18
CA GLN A 53 3.87 17.67 8.45
C GLN A 53 3.31 16.93 7.23
N TYR A 54 2.12 17.25 6.78
CA TYR A 54 1.56 16.64 5.55
C TYR A 54 2.48 16.83 4.34
N ASN A 55 3.07 18.02 4.20
CA ASN A 55 4.02 18.29 3.11
C ASN A 55 5.29 17.44 3.21
N ASP A 56 5.68 17.03 4.41
CA ASP A 56 6.81 16.16 4.63
C ASP A 56 6.51 14.74 4.15
N VAL A 57 5.37 14.17 4.57
CA VAL A 57 4.92 12.85 4.10
C VAL A 57 4.84 12.83 2.57
N ILE A 58 4.27 13.86 1.97
CA ILE A 58 4.17 13.98 0.50
C ILE A 58 5.55 14.12 -0.15
N GLY A 59 6.46 14.87 0.49
CA GLY A 59 7.85 15.00 0.04
C GLY A 59 8.55 13.65 -0.03
N GLN A 60 8.34 12.79 0.97
CA GLN A 60 8.87 11.43 0.99
C GLN A 60 8.29 10.57 -0.14
N TYR A 61 6.97 10.58 -0.34
CA TYR A 61 6.36 9.88 -1.46
C TYR A 61 6.83 10.39 -2.83
N ASN A 62 7.08 11.68 -2.98
CA ASN A 62 7.66 12.22 -4.22
C ASN A 62 9.04 11.62 -4.46
N ALA A 63 9.92 11.63 -3.47
CA ALA A 63 11.26 11.07 -3.58
C ALA A 63 11.25 9.56 -3.89
N MET A 64 10.37 8.80 -3.22
CA MET A 64 10.18 7.37 -3.50
C MET A 64 9.67 7.13 -4.92
N ASN A 65 8.71 7.91 -5.37
CA ASN A 65 8.15 7.81 -6.71
C ASN A 65 9.21 8.10 -7.77
N ASP A 66 9.99 9.15 -7.60
CA ASP A 66 11.06 9.53 -8.51
C ASP A 66 12.12 8.42 -8.60
N GLU A 67 12.48 7.79 -7.47
CA GLU A 67 13.43 6.67 -7.46
C GLU A 67 12.86 5.41 -8.14
N LEU A 68 11.59 5.07 -7.88
CA LEU A 68 10.94 3.89 -8.45
C LEU A 68 10.76 3.96 -9.96
N PHE A 69 10.46 5.15 -10.46
CA PHE A 69 10.17 5.36 -11.88
C PHE A 69 11.35 5.94 -12.68
N ALA A 70 12.49 6.23 -12.05
CA ALA A 70 13.71 6.68 -12.72
C ALA A 70 14.44 5.61 -13.54
N ASP A 71 13.91 4.41 -13.62
CA ASP A 71 14.29 3.29 -14.50
C ASP A 71 15.70 2.69 -14.33
N THR A 72 16.47 3.08 -13.33
CA THR A 72 17.86 2.65 -13.23
C THR A 72 18.14 1.55 -12.20
N LYS A 73 17.35 1.47 -11.13
CA LYS A 73 17.67 0.62 -9.98
C LYS A 73 17.09 -0.81 -10.06
N TYR A 74 15.93 -0.95 -10.71
CA TYR A 74 15.17 -2.22 -10.77
C TYR A 74 14.95 -2.72 -12.21
N SER A 75 15.62 -2.13 -13.20
CA SER A 75 15.40 -2.44 -14.61
C SER A 75 15.76 -3.87 -15.02
N SER A 76 16.61 -4.54 -14.25
CA SER A 76 17.10 -5.90 -14.54
C SER A 76 16.49 -7.00 -13.66
N ASP A 77 15.83 -6.64 -12.55
CA ASP A 77 15.22 -7.59 -11.61
C ASP A 77 13.71 -7.33 -11.48
N THR A 78 12.95 -8.06 -12.28
CA THR A 78 11.49 -7.91 -12.34
C THR A 78 10.82 -8.31 -11.03
N THR A 79 11.31 -9.34 -10.36
CA THR A 79 10.74 -9.82 -9.09
C THR A 79 10.95 -8.78 -7.98
N ALA A 80 12.16 -8.24 -7.87
CA ALA A 80 12.43 -7.16 -6.91
C ALA A 80 11.60 -5.91 -7.21
N LYS A 81 11.42 -5.54 -8.49
CA LYS A 81 10.57 -4.41 -8.91
C LYS A 81 9.11 -4.61 -8.50
N VAL A 82 8.54 -5.78 -8.77
CA VAL A 82 7.16 -6.12 -8.39
C VAL A 82 6.99 -6.06 -6.88
N LYS A 83 7.91 -6.63 -6.12
CA LYS A 83 7.87 -6.59 -4.66
C LYS A 83 7.82 -5.17 -4.11
N VAL A 84 8.71 -4.33 -4.57
CA VAL A 84 8.78 -2.92 -4.10
C VAL A 84 7.55 -2.14 -4.52
N LEU A 85 7.08 -2.29 -5.76
CA LEU A 85 5.88 -1.61 -6.26
C LEU A 85 4.61 -2.06 -5.53
N SER A 86 4.48 -3.34 -5.20
CA SER A 86 3.34 -3.88 -4.46
C SER A 86 3.27 -3.30 -3.04
N VAL A 87 4.40 -3.25 -2.35
CA VAL A 87 4.50 -2.64 -1.01
C VAL A 87 4.27 -1.13 -1.07
N TYR A 88 4.80 -0.45 -2.06
CA TYR A 88 4.59 0.98 -2.27
C TYR A 88 3.13 1.31 -2.56
N ALA A 89 2.45 0.52 -3.40
CA ALA A 89 1.01 0.67 -3.65
C ALA A 89 0.19 0.48 -2.36
N ALA A 90 0.51 -0.54 -1.56
CA ALA A 90 -0.15 -0.75 -0.27
C ALA A 90 0.08 0.42 0.70
N SER A 91 1.30 0.95 0.77
CA SER A 91 1.61 2.14 1.58
C SER A 91 0.80 3.35 1.16
N LEU A 92 0.72 3.61 -0.15
CA LEU A 92 -0.06 4.74 -0.70
C LEU A 92 -1.54 4.64 -0.35
N ILE A 93 -2.15 3.49 -0.57
CA ILE A 93 -3.60 3.34 -0.32
C ILE A 93 -3.94 3.38 1.16
N ASP A 94 -3.06 2.88 2.04
CA ASP A 94 -3.24 2.98 3.48
C ASP A 94 -3.08 4.42 3.97
N THR A 95 -2.12 5.15 3.44
CA THR A 95 -1.93 6.58 3.72
C THR A 95 -3.14 7.39 3.26
N MET A 96 -3.68 7.09 2.08
CA MET A 96 -4.90 7.75 1.58
C MET A 96 -6.14 7.47 2.43
N GLU A 97 -6.23 6.30 3.08
CA GLU A 97 -7.35 5.98 3.97
C GLU A 97 -7.35 6.83 5.24
N VAL A 98 -6.17 7.16 5.76
CA VAL A 98 -6.02 7.87 7.05
C VAL A 98 -5.82 9.37 6.91
N MET A 99 -5.52 9.87 5.73
CA MET A 99 -5.34 11.30 5.50
C MET A 99 -6.68 12.06 5.44
N ASP A 100 -6.62 13.37 5.67
CA ASP A 100 -7.77 14.25 5.46
C ASP A 100 -8.05 14.44 3.95
N GLN A 101 -9.11 13.82 3.48
CA GLN A 101 -9.51 13.86 2.06
C GLN A 101 -9.97 15.27 1.61
N MET A 102 -10.21 16.19 2.53
CA MET A 102 -10.52 17.58 2.20
C MET A 102 -9.32 18.33 1.60
N ILE A 103 -8.10 17.82 1.80
CA ILE A 103 -6.89 18.30 1.14
C ILE A 103 -6.77 17.64 -0.25
N TYR A 104 -7.69 18.04 -1.12
CA TYR A 104 -7.94 17.37 -2.39
C TYR A 104 -6.72 17.25 -3.31
N GLU A 105 -5.87 18.26 -3.39
CA GLU A 105 -4.70 18.26 -4.27
C GLU A 105 -3.69 17.16 -3.86
N ILE A 106 -3.45 17.04 -2.57
CA ILE A 106 -2.57 16.01 -2.01
C ILE A 106 -3.17 14.63 -2.24
N TYR A 107 -4.45 14.46 -1.89
CA TYR A 107 -5.16 13.19 -2.08
C TYR A 107 -5.10 12.73 -3.55
N ARG A 108 -5.37 13.63 -4.49
CA ARG A 108 -5.33 13.33 -5.92
C ARG A 108 -3.93 12.91 -6.37
N LYS A 109 -2.89 13.61 -5.92
CA LYS A 109 -1.51 13.25 -6.24
C LYS A 109 -1.15 11.85 -5.74
N MET A 110 -1.52 11.53 -4.50
CA MET A 110 -1.34 10.18 -3.94
C MET A 110 -2.09 9.13 -4.75
N GLN A 111 -3.32 9.44 -5.17
CA GLN A 111 -4.11 8.54 -6.02
C GLN A 111 -3.46 8.32 -7.38
N ASP A 112 -2.85 9.34 -7.98
CA ASP A 112 -2.15 9.20 -9.26
C ASP A 112 -0.91 8.32 -9.11
N TYR A 113 -0.13 8.46 -8.03
CA TYR A 113 0.99 7.58 -7.71
C TYR A 113 0.55 6.15 -7.47
N PHE A 114 -0.54 5.96 -6.73
CA PHE A 114 -1.12 4.64 -6.50
C PHE A 114 -1.53 3.95 -7.81
N LYS A 115 -2.24 4.65 -8.69
CA LYS A 115 -2.64 4.13 -10.01
C LYS A 115 -1.42 3.80 -10.88
N ALA A 116 -0.40 4.65 -10.85
CA ALA A 116 0.83 4.42 -11.60
C ALA A 116 1.56 3.16 -11.10
N SER A 117 1.61 2.95 -9.77
CA SER A 117 2.23 1.77 -9.17
C SER A 117 1.49 0.49 -9.54
N VAL A 118 0.16 0.47 -9.41
CA VAL A 118 -0.67 -0.67 -9.82
C VAL A 118 -0.46 -0.97 -11.31
N LYS A 119 -0.49 0.07 -12.16
CA LYS A 119 -0.26 -0.09 -13.59
C LYS A 119 1.13 -0.66 -13.89
N ALA A 120 2.17 -0.19 -13.21
CA ALA A 120 3.54 -0.66 -13.40
C ALA A 120 3.72 -2.13 -13.00
N VAL A 121 3.09 -2.60 -11.92
CA VAL A 121 3.03 -4.03 -11.58
C VAL A 121 2.39 -4.82 -12.71
N LEU A 122 1.28 -4.33 -13.22
CA LEU A 122 0.55 -4.97 -14.31
C LEU A 122 1.32 -4.96 -15.66
N GLU A 123 2.12 -3.96 -15.95
CA GLU A 123 2.90 -3.82 -17.19
C GLU A 123 4.23 -4.59 -17.19
N THR A 124 4.60 -5.26 -16.13
CA THR A 124 5.84 -6.05 -16.09
C THR A 124 5.84 -7.28 -17.02
N GLY A 125 4.88 -7.35 -17.93
CA GLY A 125 4.87 -8.28 -19.06
C GLY A 125 4.44 -9.70 -18.75
N ARG A 126 3.74 -9.87 -17.64
CA ARG A 126 3.27 -11.17 -17.16
C ARG A 126 1.80 -11.36 -17.50
N ASP A 127 1.42 -12.57 -17.86
CA ASP A 127 0.04 -12.97 -18.00
C ASP A 127 -0.62 -12.92 -16.62
N TYR A 128 -1.61 -12.06 -16.47
CA TYR A 128 -2.25 -11.73 -15.19
C TYR A 128 -3.13 -12.84 -14.63
N ASP A 129 -3.39 -13.86 -15.42
CA ASP A 129 -4.08 -15.06 -14.96
C ASP A 129 -3.14 -16.02 -14.23
N ASP A 130 -1.84 -15.73 -14.26
CA ASP A 130 -0.81 -16.58 -13.69
C ASP A 130 0.24 -15.73 -12.95
N PHE A 131 0.05 -15.58 -11.63
CA PHE A 131 1.01 -14.91 -10.74
C PHE A 131 2.23 -15.79 -10.40
N ASP A 132 2.45 -16.89 -11.10
CA ASP A 132 3.49 -17.89 -10.80
C ASP A 132 4.90 -17.33 -10.71
N ASP A 133 5.14 -16.16 -11.29
CA ASP A 133 6.43 -15.48 -11.21
C ASP A 133 6.56 -14.51 -10.03
N PHE A 134 5.48 -14.22 -9.31
CA PHE A 134 5.52 -13.37 -8.14
C PHE A 134 5.93 -14.21 -6.92
N ASP A 135 6.73 -13.63 -6.03
CA ASP A 135 6.84 -14.23 -4.70
C ASP A 135 5.50 -14.03 -3.95
N GLU A 136 5.16 -15.01 -3.12
CA GLU A 136 3.89 -15.05 -2.40
C GLU A 136 3.63 -13.77 -1.57
N GLU A 137 4.67 -13.17 -1.01
CA GLU A 137 4.53 -11.90 -0.29
C GLU A 137 4.11 -10.74 -1.19
N SER A 138 4.68 -10.69 -2.41
CA SER A 138 4.36 -9.64 -3.40
C SER A 138 2.94 -9.80 -3.92
N GLU A 139 2.53 -11.04 -4.19
CA GLU A 139 1.18 -11.38 -4.61
C GLU A 139 0.15 -10.94 -3.58
N LEU A 140 0.35 -11.28 -2.32
CA LEU A 140 -0.54 -10.88 -1.22
C LEU A 140 -0.61 -9.37 -1.03
N MET A 141 0.54 -8.68 -1.05
CA MET A 141 0.55 -7.21 -0.90
C MET A 141 -0.11 -6.51 -2.09
N PHE A 142 0.07 -7.02 -3.29
CA PHE A 142 -0.60 -6.49 -4.48
C PHE A 142 -2.11 -6.71 -4.41
N ALA A 143 -2.55 -7.92 -4.05
CA ALA A 143 -3.96 -8.23 -3.88
C ALA A 143 -4.62 -7.32 -2.83
N TYR A 144 -3.98 -7.14 -1.68
CA TYR A 144 -4.43 -6.21 -0.65
C TYR A 144 -4.61 -4.78 -1.18
N ALA A 145 -3.58 -4.27 -1.85
CA ALA A 145 -3.60 -2.89 -2.36
C ALA A 145 -4.71 -2.69 -3.42
N VAL A 146 -4.90 -3.65 -4.32
CA VAL A 146 -5.94 -3.60 -5.35
C VAL A 146 -7.34 -3.65 -4.74
N LEU A 147 -7.61 -4.61 -3.83
CA LEU A 147 -8.92 -4.71 -3.17
C LEU A 147 -9.28 -3.44 -2.43
N LYS A 148 -8.34 -2.92 -1.64
CA LYS A 148 -8.53 -1.69 -0.90
C LYS A 148 -8.74 -0.49 -1.83
N GLY A 149 -7.98 -0.43 -2.93
CA GLY A 149 -8.15 0.57 -3.98
C GLY A 149 -9.54 0.54 -4.63
N CYS A 150 -10.09 -0.65 -4.84
CA CYS A 150 -11.46 -0.84 -5.33
C CYS A 150 -12.49 -0.38 -4.31
N ARG A 151 -12.37 -0.79 -3.06
CA ARG A 151 -13.26 -0.37 -1.97
C ARG A 151 -13.26 1.14 -1.77
N MET A 152 -12.10 1.77 -1.81
CA MET A 152 -11.93 3.22 -1.67
C MET A 152 -12.27 4.00 -2.94
N LYS A 153 -12.67 3.34 -4.02
CA LYS A 153 -12.93 3.95 -5.34
C LYS A 153 -11.71 4.66 -5.95
N ALA A 154 -10.53 4.33 -5.49
CA ALA A 154 -9.28 4.75 -6.12
C ALA A 154 -9.01 4.01 -7.43
N LEU A 155 -9.53 2.77 -7.55
CA LEU A 155 -9.54 1.95 -8.77
C LEU A 155 -10.97 1.62 -9.20
N HIS A 156 -11.15 1.34 -10.49
CA HIS A 156 -12.42 0.84 -11.02
C HIS A 156 -12.58 -0.65 -10.69
N THR A 157 -13.51 -0.99 -9.82
CA THR A 157 -13.77 -2.36 -9.33
C THR A 157 -13.93 -3.35 -10.48
N GLU A 158 -14.77 -3.03 -11.47
CA GLU A 158 -15.06 -3.90 -12.63
C GLU A 158 -13.81 -4.27 -13.44
N LYS A 159 -12.77 -3.43 -13.39
CA LYS A 159 -11.54 -3.62 -14.13
C LYS A 159 -10.46 -4.36 -13.35
N TYR A 160 -10.36 -4.07 -12.05
CA TYR A 160 -9.18 -4.46 -11.28
C TYR A 160 -9.44 -5.58 -10.26
N GLU A 161 -10.66 -5.68 -9.71
CA GLU A 161 -10.97 -6.67 -8.68
C GLU A 161 -10.75 -8.11 -9.19
N GLY A 162 -11.21 -8.41 -10.42
CA GLY A 162 -11.09 -9.73 -11.02
C GLY A 162 -9.65 -10.25 -11.10
N ILE A 163 -8.67 -9.35 -11.18
CA ILE A 163 -7.25 -9.70 -11.29
C ILE A 163 -6.74 -10.42 -10.05
N VAL A 164 -7.27 -10.08 -8.88
CA VAL A 164 -6.76 -10.57 -7.58
C VAL A 164 -7.71 -11.55 -6.89
N LEU A 165 -8.84 -11.90 -7.49
CA LEU A 165 -9.83 -12.80 -6.87
C LEU A 165 -9.25 -14.18 -6.56
N GLY A 166 -8.39 -14.73 -7.44
CA GLY A 166 -7.76 -16.03 -7.21
C GLY A 166 -6.95 -16.07 -5.91
N VAL A 167 -6.18 -15.01 -5.64
CA VAL A 167 -5.41 -14.87 -4.40
C VAL A 167 -6.34 -14.76 -3.20
N CYS A 168 -7.40 -13.96 -3.31
CA CYS A 168 -8.38 -13.80 -2.26
C CYS A 168 -9.08 -15.12 -1.91
N ASP A 169 -9.41 -15.92 -2.91
CA ASP A 169 -10.06 -17.20 -2.72
C ASP A 169 -9.13 -18.22 -2.06
N LYS A 170 -7.85 -18.28 -2.44
CA LYS A 170 -6.81 -19.09 -1.75
C LYS A 170 -6.70 -18.70 -0.27
N VAL A 171 -6.64 -17.38 0.04
CA VAL A 171 -6.59 -16.89 1.42
C VAL A 171 -7.86 -17.26 2.19
N MET A 172 -9.03 -17.08 1.59
CA MET A 172 -10.32 -17.38 2.23
C MET A 172 -10.53 -18.88 2.44
N ALA A 173 -9.97 -19.72 1.59
CA ALA A 173 -9.98 -21.18 1.74
C ALA A 173 -8.98 -21.68 2.79
N GLY A 174 -8.07 -20.83 3.26
CA GLY A 174 -7.02 -21.19 4.21
C GLY A 174 -5.84 -21.93 3.59
N GLU A 175 -5.72 -21.94 2.27
CA GLU A 175 -4.69 -22.68 1.53
C GLU A 175 -3.27 -22.17 1.83
N ILE A 176 -3.13 -20.91 2.25
CA ILE A 176 -1.86 -20.28 2.62
C ILE A 176 -1.39 -20.66 4.03
N PHE A 177 -2.24 -21.26 4.85
CA PHE A 177 -1.97 -21.58 6.26
C PHE A 177 -1.77 -23.08 6.51
N THR A 178 -1.36 -23.83 5.50
CA THR A 178 -1.37 -25.31 5.54
C THR A 178 -0.20 -25.92 6.29
N ASP A 179 0.89 -25.18 6.51
CA ASP A 179 2.09 -25.66 7.19
C ASP A 179 2.41 -24.87 8.46
N ASP A 180 2.80 -25.57 9.53
CA ASP A 180 3.28 -24.96 10.78
C ASP A 180 4.55 -24.09 10.59
N ASP A 181 5.28 -24.28 9.49
CA ASP A 181 6.50 -23.57 9.12
C ASP A 181 6.26 -22.39 8.16
N THR A 182 5.01 -22.01 7.87
CA THR A 182 4.72 -20.88 6.98
C THR A 182 5.36 -19.60 7.50
N ASP A 183 6.05 -18.86 6.62
CA ASP A 183 6.72 -17.60 6.98
C ASP A 183 5.73 -16.62 7.61
N LYS A 184 6.09 -16.08 8.77
CA LYS A 184 5.28 -15.10 9.51
C LYS A 184 4.95 -13.85 8.69
N ASN A 185 5.81 -13.49 7.72
CA ASN A 185 5.56 -12.37 6.81
C ASN A 185 4.42 -12.70 5.84
N VAL A 186 4.40 -13.93 5.32
CA VAL A 186 3.30 -14.42 4.46
C VAL A 186 2.00 -14.44 5.24
N VAL A 187 2.01 -15.03 6.44
CA VAL A 187 0.82 -15.08 7.32
C VAL A 187 0.27 -13.69 7.62
N SER A 188 1.14 -12.73 7.94
CA SER A 188 0.71 -11.36 8.25
C SER A 188 0.06 -10.67 7.04
N LYS A 189 0.60 -10.87 5.85
CA LYS A 189 0.05 -10.30 4.61
C LYS A 189 -1.23 -10.99 4.18
N ALA A 190 -1.32 -12.31 4.35
CA ALA A 190 -2.55 -13.06 4.13
C ALA A 190 -3.68 -12.57 5.05
N ALA A 191 -3.35 -12.24 6.31
CA ALA A 191 -4.33 -11.65 7.24
C ALA A 191 -4.84 -10.27 6.76
N LEU A 192 -3.99 -9.46 6.13
CA LEU A 192 -4.41 -8.19 5.51
C LEU A 192 -5.37 -8.44 4.34
N VAL A 193 -5.02 -9.38 3.44
CA VAL A 193 -5.90 -9.77 2.31
C VAL A 193 -7.23 -10.30 2.81
N TYR A 194 -7.22 -11.19 3.81
CA TYR A 194 -8.42 -11.73 4.43
C TYR A 194 -9.33 -10.61 4.94
N SER A 195 -8.77 -9.73 5.76
CA SER A 195 -9.52 -8.61 6.34
C SER A 195 -10.11 -7.69 5.28
N GLU A 196 -9.34 -7.36 4.25
CA GLU A 196 -9.79 -6.48 3.18
C GLU A 196 -10.81 -7.16 2.25
N THR A 197 -10.68 -8.47 2.01
CA THR A 197 -11.67 -9.26 1.26
C THR A 197 -13.04 -9.24 1.96
N VAL A 198 -13.07 -9.43 3.26
CA VAL A 198 -14.30 -9.35 4.04
C VAL A 198 -14.90 -7.95 3.97
N ARG A 199 -14.10 -6.90 4.21
CA ARG A 199 -14.55 -5.50 4.13
C ARG A 199 -15.08 -5.12 2.74
N ASN A 200 -14.42 -5.57 1.68
CA ASN A 200 -14.85 -5.28 0.31
C ASN A 200 -16.17 -5.97 -0.03
N ARG A 201 -16.37 -7.22 0.40
CA ARG A 201 -17.63 -7.93 0.23
C ARG A 201 -18.78 -7.24 0.97
N GLU A 202 -18.57 -6.86 2.22
CA GLU A 202 -19.56 -6.11 3.00
C GLU A 202 -19.89 -4.76 2.32
N TYR A 203 -18.89 -4.02 1.88
CA TYR A 203 -19.08 -2.76 1.19
C TYR A 203 -19.89 -2.91 -0.09
N GLN A 204 -19.62 -3.94 -0.90
CA GLN A 204 -20.37 -4.21 -2.13
C GLN A 204 -21.82 -4.57 -1.84
N ASP A 205 -22.08 -5.33 -0.79
CA ASP A 205 -23.45 -5.70 -0.39
C ASP A 205 -24.24 -4.49 0.06
N TYR A 206 -23.65 -3.57 0.82
CA TYR A 206 -24.28 -2.31 1.19
C TYR A 206 -24.46 -1.38 -0.02
N GLY A 207 -23.43 -1.20 -0.84
CA GLY A 207 -23.46 -0.33 -2.00
C GLY A 207 -24.43 -0.77 -3.11
N ARG A 208 -24.81 -2.04 -3.17
CA ARG A 208 -25.78 -2.59 -4.12
C ARG A 208 -27.24 -2.59 -3.57
N GLY A 209 -27.50 -1.92 -2.49
CA GLY A 209 -28.84 -1.78 -1.93
C GLY A 209 -29.35 -3.00 -1.15
N LYS A 210 -28.51 -4.00 -0.91
CA LYS A 210 -28.89 -5.13 -0.06
C LYS A 210 -28.93 -4.78 1.43
N GLY A 211 -28.24 -3.73 1.83
CA GLY A 211 -28.17 -3.25 3.23
C GLY A 211 -29.03 -2.04 3.55
N GLY A 212 -29.85 -1.55 2.66
CA GLY A 212 -30.79 -0.42 2.86
C GLY A 212 -30.14 0.89 3.34
N ALA A 213 -30.39 1.94 2.62
CA ALA A 213 -30.52 3.33 3.08
C ALA A 213 -29.50 3.96 4.07
N LEU A 214 -28.24 3.56 4.12
CA LEU A 214 -27.24 4.34 4.85
C LEU A 214 -26.59 5.45 4.02
N TRP A 215 -26.90 5.54 2.73
CA TRP A 215 -26.32 6.50 1.79
C TRP A 215 -27.35 7.10 0.82
N SER A 216 -28.57 7.31 1.26
CA SER A 216 -29.54 8.12 0.52
C SER A 216 -29.55 9.56 1.02
#